data_126f15d219e6e3a70bc0c95ae8ccd247
#
_entry.id   126f15d219e6e3a70bc0c95ae8ccd247
#
_cell.length_a   1.000
_cell.length_b   1.000
_cell.length_c   1.000
_cell.angle_alpha   90.00
_cell.angle_beta   90.00
_cell.angle_gamma   90.00
#
_symmetry.space_group_name_H-M   'P 1'
#
loop_
_entity.id
_entity.type
_entity.pdbx_description
1 polymer ?
#
loop_
_entity_poly.entity_id
_entity_poly.type
_entity_poly.pdbx_seq_one_letter_code
_entity_poly.pdbx_strand_id
1 'polypeptide(L)'
;MDPSPSDVIRQELLSWKGVTIHEHNFATVIFYVDGIEMGHLHGDSIADLQFPPRVGKKLVRGGYVSAHHIIPKSGWVSREIQDAKDVEAVIKLFRFQYNRLVESK
;
A
#
# COMPACT_ATOMS: atom_id res chain seq x y z
N MET A 1 -8.19 -23.48 5.66
CA MET A 1 -8.06 -22.62 4.47
C MET A 1 -7.13 -21.46 4.77
N ASP A 2 -6.15 -21.26 3.92
CA ASP A 2 -5.21 -20.15 4.14
C ASP A 2 -5.90 -18.82 3.90
N PRO A 3 -5.58 -17.79 4.69
CA PRO A 3 -6.12 -16.47 4.45
C PRO A 3 -5.63 -15.92 3.11
N SER A 4 -6.46 -15.09 2.47
CA SER A 4 -6.07 -14.46 1.21
C SER A 4 -4.98 -13.42 1.44
N PRO A 5 -4.22 -13.03 0.39
CA PRO A 5 -3.26 -11.95 0.51
C PRO A 5 -3.84 -10.68 1.10
N SER A 6 -5.05 -10.27 0.67
CA SER A 6 -5.64 -9.05 1.21
C SER A 6 -6.01 -9.21 2.68
N ASP A 7 -6.43 -10.41 3.12
CA ASP A 7 -6.73 -10.65 4.54
C ASP A 7 -5.48 -10.53 5.39
N VAL A 8 -4.36 -11.08 4.93
CA VAL A 8 -3.08 -11.00 5.66
C VAL A 8 -2.64 -9.56 5.81
N ILE A 9 -2.67 -8.80 4.70
CA ILE A 9 -2.27 -7.40 4.71
C ILE A 9 -3.21 -6.59 5.61
N ARG A 10 -4.51 -6.77 5.45
CA ARG A 10 -5.52 -6.07 6.26
C ARG A 10 -5.30 -6.31 7.74
N GLN A 11 -5.11 -7.56 8.14
CA GLN A 11 -4.93 -7.91 9.54
C GLN A 11 -3.67 -7.24 10.12
N GLU A 12 -2.58 -7.26 9.37
CA GLU A 12 -1.33 -6.63 9.82
C GLU A 12 -1.49 -5.12 9.97
N LEU A 13 -2.00 -4.45 8.95
CA LEU A 13 -2.12 -2.99 8.95
C LEU A 13 -3.09 -2.50 10.03
N LEU A 14 -4.18 -3.22 10.27
CA LEU A 14 -5.13 -2.83 11.30
C LEU A 14 -4.57 -2.99 12.72
N SER A 15 -3.49 -3.72 12.90
CA SER A 15 -2.81 -3.81 14.19
C SER A 15 -1.97 -2.57 14.51
N TRP A 16 -1.71 -1.71 13.53
CA TRP A 16 -0.90 -0.52 13.72
C TRP A 16 -1.76 0.62 14.27
N LYS A 17 -1.21 1.37 15.22
CA LYS A 17 -1.95 2.45 15.89
C LYS A 17 -2.42 3.51 14.89
N GLY A 18 -3.71 3.84 14.95
CA GLY A 18 -4.29 4.90 14.13
C GLY A 18 -4.74 4.47 12.75
N VAL A 19 -4.53 3.20 12.39
CA VAL A 19 -4.93 2.72 11.05
C VAL A 19 -6.41 2.38 11.04
N THR A 20 -7.11 2.87 10.02
CA THR A 20 -8.51 2.56 9.74
C THR A 20 -8.64 2.15 8.27
N ILE A 21 -9.74 1.51 7.94
CA ILE A 21 -10.02 1.10 6.57
C ILE A 21 -11.37 1.63 6.11
N HIS A 22 -11.49 1.77 4.80
CA HIS A 22 -12.75 2.04 4.14
C HIS A 22 -12.87 1.11 2.94
N GLU A 23 -13.96 0.35 2.89
CA GLU A 23 -14.24 -0.51 1.75
C GLU A 23 -15.02 0.29 0.72
N HIS A 24 -14.41 0.49 -0.45
CA HIS A 24 -15.00 1.37 -1.46
C HIS A 24 -15.97 0.64 -2.38
N ASN A 25 -15.64 -0.56 -2.78
CA ASN A 25 -16.52 -1.44 -3.53
C ASN A 25 -16.05 -2.87 -3.32
N PHE A 26 -16.51 -3.82 -4.13
CA PHE A 26 -16.29 -5.24 -3.86
C PHE A 26 -14.82 -5.61 -3.63
N ALA A 27 -13.89 -4.92 -4.26
CA ALA A 27 -12.52 -5.34 -4.27
C ALA A 27 -11.54 -4.29 -3.77
N THR A 28 -11.97 -3.06 -3.55
CA THR A 28 -11.07 -1.97 -3.19
C THR A 28 -11.17 -1.64 -1.71
N VAL A 29 -10.06 -1.75 -1.01
CA VAL A 29 -9.95 -1.41 0.41
C VAL A 29 -8.92 -0.29 0.53
N ILE A 30 -9.32 0.82 1.13
CA ILE A 30 -8.46 1.99 1.32
C ILE A 30 -8.01 2.03 2.78
N PHE A 31 -6.71 2.21 2.99
CA PHE A 31 -6.12 2.29 4.33
C PHE A 31 -5.75 3.73 4.65
N TYR A 32 -6.10 4.14 5.87
CA TYR A 32 -5.79 5.48 6.38
C TYR A 32 -5.00 5.36 7.67
N VAL A 33 -4.15 6.34 7.94
CA VAL A 33 -3.58 6.55 9.26
C VAL A 33 -3.92 7.98 9.70
N ASP A 34 -4.61 8.09 10.84
CA ASP A 34 -5.05 9.39 11.36
C ASP A 34 -5.79 10.23 10.32
N GLY A 35 -6.61 9.57 9.50
CA GLY A 35 -7.42 10.22 8.48
C GLY A 35 -6.70 10.52 7.16
N ILE A 36 -5.41 10.18 7.05
CA ILE A 36 -4.63 10.41 5.83
C ILE A 36 -4.49 9.09 5.08
N GLU A 37 -4.81 9.10 3.79
CA GLU A 37 -4.74 7.88 2.99
C GLU A 37 -3.29 7.41 2.84
N MET A 38 -3.05 6.13 3.15
CA MET A 38 -1.76 5.49 2.92
C MET A 38 -1.67 4.87 1.54
N GLY A 39 -2.76 4.27 1.10
CA GLY A 39 -2.84 3.53 -0.14
C GLY A 39 -4.04 2.60 -0.12
N HIS A 40 -4.16 1.77 -1.15
CA HIS A 40 -5.30 0.86 -1.22
C HIS A 40 -4.92 -0.44 -1.91
N LEU A 41 -5.74 -1.46 -1.66
CA LEU A 41 -5.64 -2.76 -2.31
C LEU A 41 -6.77 -2.93 -3.31
N HIS A 42 -6.44 -3.48 -4.47
CA HIS A 42 -7.42 -3.93 -5.45
C HIS A 42 -7.48 -5.46 -5.37
N GLY A 43 -8.40 -5.97 -4.55
CA GLY A 43 -8.50 -7.39 -4.29
C GLY A 43 -7.20 -7.95 -3.75
N ASP A 44 -6.82 -9.12 -4.25
CA ASP A 44 -5.60 -9.83 -3.82
C ASP A 44 -4.42 -9.61 -4.77
N SER A 45 -4.57 -8.78 -5.79
CA SER A 45 -3.60 -8.76 -6.89
C SER A 45 -2.71 -7.53 -6.97
N ILE A 46 -3.15 -6.36 -6.52
CA ILE A 46 -2.37 -5.13 -6.67
C ILE A 46 -2.56 -4.24 -5.46
N ALA A 47 -1.45 -3.67 -4.98
CA ALA A 47 -1.46 -2.60 -3.99
C ALA A 47 -1.00 -1.31 -4.68
N ASP A 48 -1.72 -0.22 -4.44
CA ASP A 48 -1.36 1.12 -4.91
C ASP A 48 -1.09 2.00 -3.70
N LEU A 49 0.03 2.73 -3.72
CA LEU A 49 0.39 3.66 -2.65
C LEU A 49 0.78 4.99 -3.25
N GLN A 50 0.44 6.06 -2.55
CA GLN A 50 0.81 7.40 -2.99
C GLN A 50 1.95 7.94 -2.13
N PHE A 51 3.09 8.17 -2.76
CA PHE A 51 4.23 8.79 -2.13
C PHE A 51 4.47 10.17 -2.75
N PRO A 52 5.27 11.04 -2.12
CA PRO A 52 5.77 12.20 -2.84
C PRO A 52 6.48 11.73 -4.11
N PRO A 53 6.37 12.48 -5.23
CA PRO A 53 6.94 12.02 -6.50
C PRO A 53 8.41 11.61 -6.43
N ARG A 54 9.21 12.31 -5.63
CA ARG A 54 10.62 11.98 -5.46
C ARG A 54 10.81 10.60 -4.83
N VAL A 55 10.01 10.30 -3.82
CA VAL A 55 10.07 9.00 -3.13
C VAL A 55 9.59 7.90 -4.08
N GLY A 56 8.46 8.13 -4.77
CA GLY A 56 7.94 7.17 -5.73
C GLY A 56 8.96 6.83 -6.80
N LYS A 57 9.65 7.82 -7.33
CA LYS A 57 10.69 7.61 -8.35
C LYS A 57 11.82 6.73 -7.83
N LYS A 58 12.26 6.94 -6.59
CA LYS A 58 13.31 6.12 -5.98
C LYS A 58 12.87 4.68 -5.81
N LEU A 59 11.62 4.47 -5.41
CA LEU A 59 11.08 3.12 -5.23
C LEU A 59 10.97 2.38 -6.56
N VAL A 60 10.55 3.08 -7.62
CA VAL A 60 10.51 2.49 -8.97
C VAL A 60 11.91 2.14 -9.44
N ARG A 61 12.85 3.08 -9.29
CA ARG A 61 14.22 2.87 -9.71
C ARG A 61 14.89 1.71 -8.97
N GLY A 62 14.53 1.53 -7.69
CA GLY A 62 15.06 0.43 -6.88
C GLY A 62 14.42 -0.92 -7.17
N GLY A 63 13.38 -0.95 -8.00
CA GLY A 63 12.68 -2.20 -8.33
C GLY A 63 11.67 -2.66 -7.30
N TYR A 64 11.34 -1.83 -6.32
CA TYR A 64 10.38 -2.21 -5.27
C TYR A 64 8.93 -2.11 -5.72
N VAL A 65 8.64 -1.23 -6.68
CA VAL A 65 7.30 -0.97 -7.20
C VAL A 65 7.39 -0.64 -8.68
N SER A 66 6.22 -0.61 -9.34
CA SER A 66 6.08 -0.09 -10.70
C SER A 66 5.42 1.27 -10.66
N ALA A 67 5.69 2.12 -11.65
CA ALA A 67 4.97 3.38 -11.79
C ALA A 67 3.50 3.09 -12.07
N HIS A 68 2.61 3.95 -11.56
CA HIS A 68 1.19 3.79 -11.79
C HIS A 68 0.91 3.93 -13.30
N HIS A 69 0.16 2.99 -13.87
CA HIS A 69 -0.02 2.91 -15.32
C HIS A 69 -0.84 4.06 -15.89
N ILE A 70 -1.67 4.71 -15.08
CA ILE A 70 -2.52 5.83 -15.54
C ILE A 70 -1.84 7.17 -15.30
N ILE A 71 -1.18 7.34 -14.15
CA ILE A 71 -0.54 8.60 -13.74
C ILE A 71 0.88 8.34 -13.27
N PRO A 72 1.79 7.95 -14.18
CA PRO A 72 3.10 7.40 -13.80
C PRO A 72 4.06 8.38 -13.13
N LYS A 73 3.82 9.67 -13.20
CA LYS A 73 4.72 10.67 -12.60
C LYS A 73 4.14 11.35 -11.36
N SER A 74 3.03 10.84 -10.85
CA SER A 74 2.29 11.50 -9.78
C SER A 74 2.76 11.14 -8.38
N GLY A 75 3.65 10.17 -8.24
CA GLY A 75 4.00 9.59 -6.94
C GLY A 75 3.17 8.36 -6.58
N TRP A 76 2.11 8.09 -7.34
CA TRP A 76 1.39 6.83 -7.22
C TRP A 76 2.23 5.70 -7.79
N VAL A 77 2.35 4.63 -7.03
CA VAL A 77 3.12 3.44 -7.43
C VAL A 77 2.29 2.21 -7.18
N SER A 78 2.58 1.14 -7.92
CA SER A 78 1.85 -0.12 -7.83
C SER A 78 2.80 -1.27 -7.53
N ARG A 79 2.34 -2.21 -6.72
CA ARG A 79 3.05 -3.47 -6.49
C ARG A 79 2.09 -4.62 -6.73
N GLU A 80 2.44 -5.48 -7.69
CA GLU A 80 1.67 -6.70 -7.93
C GLU A 80 1.89 -7.70 -6.80
N ILE A 81 0.86 -8.46 -6.49
CA ILE A 81 0.89 -9.47 -5.44
C ILE A 81 0.66 -10.83 -6.11
N GLN A 82 1.71 -11.63 -6.22
CA GLN A 82 1.63 -12.94 -6.85
C GLN A 82 1.94 -14.08 -5.88
N ASP A 83 2.68 -13.79 -4.80
CA ASP A 83 3.09 -14.81 -3.85
C ASP A 83 3.30 -14.20 -2.46
N ALA A 84 3.73 -15.03 -1.51
CA ALA A 84 3.94 -14.60 -0.13
C ALA A 84 5.03 -13.53 -0.01
N LYS A 85 6.02 -13.54 -0.89
CA LYS A 85 7.08 -12.53 -0.88
C LYS A 85 6.53 -11.16 -1.23
N ASP A 86 5.58 -11.12 -2.17
CA ASP A 86 4.93 -9.87 -2.55
C ASP A 86 4.07 -9.33 -1.42
N VAL A 87 3.39 -10.22 -0.68
CA VAL A 87 2.61 -9.82 0.50
C VAL A 87 3.52 -9.14 1.52
N GLU A 88 4.67 -9.72 1.83
CA GLU A 88 5.63 -9.11 2.74
C GLU A 88 6.14 -7.76 2.21
N ALA A 89 6.43 -7.69 0.91
CA ALA A 89 6.90 -6.46 0.29
C ALA A 89 5.85 -5.36 0.40
N VAL A 90 4.58 -5.69 0.17
CA VAL A 90 3.48 -4.73 0.30
C VAL A 90 3.35 -4.24 1.74
N ILE A 91 3.43 -5.14 2.72
CA ILE A 91 3.36 -4.75 4.13
C ILE A 91 4.51 -3.79 4.47
N LYS A 92 5.72 -4.06 3.98
CA LYS A 92 6.87 -3.18 4.20
C LYS A 92 6.69 -1.82 3.56
N LEU A 93 6.09 -1.77 2.36
CA LEU A 93 5.79 -0.50 1.69
C LEU A 93 4.78 0.31 2.48
N PHE A 94 3.71 -0.33 2.98
CA PHE A 94 2.74 0.33 3.83
C PHE A 94 3.38 0.80 5.15
N ARG A 95 4.28 0.01 5.72
CA ARG A 95 4.96 0.40 6.96
C ARG A 95 5.86 1.62 6.74
N PHE A 96 6.56 1.66 5.61
CA PHE A 96 7.36 2.82 5.24
C PHE A 96 6.46 4.06 5.09
N GLN A 97 5.34 3.91 4.41
CA GLN A 97 4.37 5.00 4.25
C GLN A 97 3.79 5.44 5.60
N TYR A 98 3.42 4.47 6.44
CA TYR A 98 2.90 4.72 7.77
C TYR A 98 3.88 5.55 8.59
N ASN A 99 5.14 5.10 8.65
CA ASN A 99 6.17 5.80 9.42
C ASN A 99 6.37 7.23 8.91
N ARG A 100 6.39 7.40 7.59
CA ARG A 100 6.55 8.72 6.98
C ARG A 100 5.40 9.65 7.35
N LEU A 101 4.18 9.17 7.29
CA LEU A 101 3.00 9.99 7.59
C LEU A 101 2.88 10.30 9.08
N VAL A 102 3.19 9.35 9.93
CA VAL A 102 3.16 9.55 11.38
C VAL A 102 4.25 10.51 11.83
N GLU A 103 5.45 10.40 11.28
CA GLU A 103 6.59 11.25 11.64
C GLU A 103 6.46 12.68 11.14
N SER A 104 5.63 12.92 10.11
CA SER A 104 5.45 14.26 9.56
C SER A 104 4.50 15.14 10.35
N LYS A 105 3.93 14.63 11.43
CA LYS A 105 3.01 15.39 12.28
C LYS A 105 3.71 16.32 13.26
#